data_6d4fff2beb32e4b355d9cc66ada52741
#
_entry.id   6d4fff2beb32e4b355d9cc66ada52741
#
_cell.length_a   1.000
_cell.length_b   1.000
_cell.length_c   1.000
_cell.angle_alpha   90.00
_cell.angle_beta   90.00
_cell.angle_gamma   90.00
#
_symmetry.space_group_name_H-M   'P 1'
#
loop_
_entity.id
_entity.type
_entity.pdbx_description
1 polymer ?
#
loop_
_entity_poly.entity_id
_entity_poly.type
_entity_poly.pdbx_seq_one_letter_code
_entity_poly.pdbx_strand_id
1 'polypeptide(L)'
;MLRHQPMRLWKAGQKVIPLRSIMAKSANQKLKLLYLLKILTEQSDEDHCMSAQALIDALSAYDIKAERKSIYDDIAQLNDFGYDIVLTKAKSGGGYYLAGREFELAELKLLVETVQASRFLTLKKSRDLIAKIEKLASKAEAGQLQRQVYVANRIKTANESIYYIVDDIHRAIQNNEQISFQYLEWNLDKELVPRKDGKIYQISPWALTCKDENYYLIAHENESDSIKHFRVDKMGHIKVLTGIAREGSELFERFDIAAYANKTFGMYGGREEVVTLEFENRFVGVVLDRFGKEVSVRKRDGEHFSVRVQVALSGQFYGWLTGLGAGAKIIAPAEIVGEYYDYLSEVVGQYK
;
A
#
# COMPACT_ATOMS: atom_id res chain seq x y z
N MET A 1 -54.51 0.63 -16.79
CA MET A 1 -55.44 1.34 -15.91
C MET A 1 -55.21 0.88 -14.48
N LEU A 2 -54.47 1.61 -13.71
CA LEU A 2 -54.29 1.42 -12.27
C LEU A 2 -54.54 2.76 -11.60
N ARG A 3 -55.58 2.77 -10.78
CA ARG A 3 -56.16 3.95 -10.13
C ARG A 3 -55.26 4.45 -9.02
N HIS A 4 -54.91 5.73 -9.08
CA HIS A 4 -54.40 6.51 -7.95
C HIS A 4 -55.43 6.59 -6.86
N GLN A 5 -55.10 6.20 -5.62
CA GLN A 5 -55.81 6.57 -4.42
C GLN A 5 -55.16 7.81 -3.80
N PRO A 6 -55.93 8.81 -3.36
CA PRO A 6 -55.41 10.02 -2.75
C PRO A 6 -55.02 9.80 -1.29
N MET A 7 -53.84 10.32 -0.95
CA MET A 7 -53.32 10.44 0.41
C MET A 7 -54.28 11.27 1.28
N ARG A 8 -54.75 10.66 2.36
CA ARG A 8 -55.61 11.36 3.35
C ARG A 8 -54.78 12.40 4.11
N LEU A 9 -55.19 13.65 4.02
CA LEU A 9 -54.72 14.76 4.84
C LEU A 9 -54.98 14.47 6.33
N TRP A 10 -53.90 14.44 7.10
CA TRP A 10 -54.00 14.42 8.58
C TRP A 10 -54.34 15.81 9.08
N LYS A 11 -55.38 15.87 9.89
CA LYS A 11 -55.88 17.11 10.52
C LYS A 11 -54.82 17.69 11.47
N ALA A 12 -54.56 18.97 11.33
CA ALA A 12 -53.79 19.79 12.25
C ALA A 12 -54.48 19.81 13.63
N GLY A 13 -53.74 19.43 14.69
CA GLY A 13 -54.25 19.57 16.08
C GLY A 13 -53.57 18.71 17.14
N GLN A 14 -52.63 17.80 16.79
CA GLN A 14 -51.85 17.11 17.81
C GLN A 14 -50.49 17.82 18.00
N LYS A 15 -50.24 18.34 19.22
CA LYS A 15 -48.92 18.83 19.62
C LYS A 15 -47.92 17.71 19.39
N VAL A 16 -47.07 17.87 18.37
CA VAL A 16 -45.90 17.02 18.15
C VAL A 16 -44.97 17.28 19.32
N ILE A 17 -44.95 16.39 20.30
CA ILE A 17 -43.94 16.38 21.35
C ILE A 17 -42.63 16.02 20.63
N PRO A 18 -41.62 16.88 20.64
CA PRO A 18 -40.36 16.57 19.94
C PRO A 18 -39.81 15.28 20.56
N LEU A 19 -39.45 14.31 19.70
CA LEU A 19 -38.85 13.03 20.11
C LEU A 19 -37.67 13.17 21.07
N ARG A 20 -37.00 14.34 21.09
CA ARG A 20 -35.96 14.70 22.06
C ARG A 20 -36.42 14.79 23.52
N SER A 21 -37.72 15.01 23.80
CA SER A 21 -38.20 15.13 25.18
C SER A 21 -38.59 13.78 25.82
N ILE A 22 -38.68 12.70 25.01
CA ILE A 22 -39.04 11.35 25.49
C ILE A 22 -37.79 10.48 25.69
N MET A 23 -36.67 10.85 25.12
CA MET A 23 -35.36 10.22 25.41
C MET A 23 -34.83 10.83 26.71
N ALA A 24 -35.47 10.47 27.82
CA ALA A 24 -35.03 10.83 29.16
C ALA A 24 -33.57 10.45 29.39
N LYS A 25 -32.89 11.23 30.20
CA LYS A 25 -31.59 11.14 30.88
C LYS A 25 -30.91 9.76 30.97
N SER A 26 -31.59 8.64 30.70
CA SER A 26 -31.08 7.27 30.78
C SER A 26 -30.36 6.77 29.53
N ALA A 27 -30.60 7.31 28.32
CA ALA A 27 -29.97 6.82 27.10
C ALA A 27 -28.48 7.23 26.98
N ASN A 28 -28.18 8.49 27.31
CA ASN A 28 -26.79 8.96 27.33
C ASN A 28 -25.99 8.34 28.47
N GLN A 29 -26.66 8.06 29.60
CA GLN A 29 -26.00 7.38 30.73
C GLN A 29 -25.59 5.94 30.40
N LYS A 30 -26.34 5.22 29.56
CA LYS A 30 -25.96 3.89 29.07
C LYS A 30 -24.77 3.91 28.11
N LEU A 31 -24.52 5.04 27.46
CA LEU A 31 -23.37 5.24 26.55
C LEU A 31 -22.12 5.78 27.25
N LYS A 32 -22.19 6.02 28.58
CA LYS A 32 -21.12 6.65 29.35
C LYS A 32 -19.78 5.92 29.19
N LEU A 33 -19.78 4.60 29.33
CA LEU A 33 -18.56 3.78 29.16
C LEU A 33 -17.96 3.92 27.76
N LEU A 34 -18.79 3.92 26.71
CA LEU A 34 -18.32 4.09 25.32
C LEU A 34 -17.74 5.47 25.08
N TYR A 35 -18.36 6.52 25.63
CA TYR A 35 -17.81 7.88 25.53
C TYR A 35 -16.56 8.05 26.38
N LEU A 36 -16.48 7.45 27.57
CA LEU A 36 -15.26 7.47 28.40
C LEU A 36 -14.12 6.79 27.66
N LEU A 37 -14.33 5.62 27.11
CA LEU A 37 -13.35 4.90 26.29
C LEU A 37 -12.91 5.74 25.08
N LYS A 38 -13.86 6.33 24.35
CA LYS A 38 -13.58 7.21 23.23
C LYS A 38 -12.71 8.40 23.62
N ILE A 39 -13.04 9.06 24.73
CA ILE A 39 -12.27 10.20 25.24
C ILE A 39 -10.84 9.76 25.58
N LEU A 40 -10.67 8.66 26.30
CA LEU A 40 -9.33 8.12 26.65
C LEU A 40 -8.55 7.75 25.38
N THR A 41 -9.19 7.09 24.40
CA THR A 41 -8.55 6.72 23.12
C THR A 41 -8.08 7.94 22.35
N GLU A 42 -8.90 8.99 22.26
CA GLU A 42 -8.62 10.16 21.43
C GLU A 42 -7.74 11.23 22.11
N GLN A 43 -7.80 11.33 23.45
CA GLN A 43 -7.26 12.50 24.16
C GLN A 43 -6.20 12.16 25.20
N SER A 44 -5.89 10.89 25.42
CA SER A 44 -4.86 10.51 26.40
C SER A 44 -3.76 9.65 25.77
N ASP A 45 -2.57 9.79 26.28
CA ASP A 45 -1.39 8.98 26.07
C ASP A 45 -0.48 9.10 27.31
N GLU A 46 0.69 8.45 27.31
CA GLU A 46 1.62 8.45 28.44
C GLU A 46 2.06 9.85 28.86
N ASP A 47 2.24 10.76 27.91
CA ASP A 47 2.65 12.15 28.15
C ASP A 47 1.46 13.09 28.45
N HIS A 48 0.25 12.71 28.04
CA HIS A 48 -0.98 13.50 28.13
C HIS A 48 -2.06 12.75 28.90
N CYS A 49 -1.83 12.57 30.21
CA CYS A 49 -2.77 11.90 31.10
C CYS A 49 -3.96 12.81 31.45
N MET A 50 -5.15 12.23 31.61
CA MET A 50 -6.36 12.95 31.98
C MET A 50 -6.72 12.72 33.45
N SER A 51 -6.87 13.79 34.23
CA SER A 51 -7.40 13.68 35.59
C SER A 51 -8.86 13.24 35.61
N ALA A 52 -9.35 12.69 36.73
CA ALA A 52 -10.77 12.33 36.85
C ALA A 52 -11.70 13.54 36.59
N GLN A 53 -11.26 14.77 36.96
CA GLN A 53 -12.02 15.98 36.68
C GLN A 53 -12.04 16.28 35.17
N ALA A 54 -10.91 16.17 34.48
CA ALA A 54 -10.84 16.37 33.03
C ALA A 54 -11.73 15.36 32.26
N LEU A 55 -11.82 14.10 32.72
CA LEU A 55 -12.73 13.10 32.16
C LEU A 55 -14.21 13.46 32.39
N ILE A 56 -14.56 13.98 33.57
CA ILE A 56 -15.92 14.47 33.86
C ILE A 56 -16.27 15.65 32.95
N ASP A 57 -15.37 16.61 32.81
CA ASP A 57 -15.56 17.78 31.96
C ASP A 57 -15.71 17.38 30.48
N ALA A 58 -14.89 16.44 30.00
CA ALA A 58 -14.99 15.90 28.65
C ALA A 58 -16.29 15.13 28.39
N LEU A 59 -16.79 14.36 29.37
CA LEU A 59 -18.09 13.69 29.29
C LEU A 59 -19.25 14.67 29.26
N SER A 60 -19.13 15.82 29.95
CA SER A 60 -20.17 16.85 29.96
C SER A 60 -20.42 17.44 28.58
N ALA A 61 -19.43 17.47 27.68
CA ALA A 61 -19.58 17.87 26.28
C ALA A 61 -20.52 16.95 25.48
N TYR A 62 -20.78 15.76 25.99
CA TYR A 62 -21.71 14.77 25.41
C TYR A 62 -23.03 14.69 26.20
N ASP A 63 -23.35 15.69 27.04
CA ASP A 63 -24.51 15.72 27.92
C ASP A 63 -24.55 14.57 28.95
N ILE A 64 -23.38 14.03 29.32
CA ILE A 64 -23.23 12.94 30.30
C ILE A 64 -22.71 13.53 31.62
N LYS A 65 -23.54 13.41 32.67
CA LYS A 65 -23.14 13.76 34.03
C LYS A 65 -22.43 12.59 34.69
N ALA A 66 -21.27 12.82 35.27
CA ALA A 66 -20.50 11.84 35.99
C ALA A 66 -19.93 12.43 37.29
N GLU A 67 -19.70 11.58 38.28
CA GLU A 67 -19.06 11.89 39.53
C GLU A 67 -17.71 11.13 39.61
N ARG A 68 -16.77 11.62 40.40
CA ARG A 68 -15.42 11.01 40.52
C ARG A 68 -15.48 9.53 40.86
N LYS A 69 -16.32 9.13 41.81
CA LYS A 69 -16.47 7.71 42.21
C LYS A 69 -16.91 6.85 41.02
N SER A 70 -17.88 7.37 40.28
CA SER A 70 -18.40 6.70 39.10
C SER A 70 -17.37 6.58 37.96
N ILE A 71 -16.43 7.53 37.80
CA ILE A 71 -15.32 7.42 36.84
C ILE A 71 -14.37 6.28 37.23
N TYR A 72 -14.06 6.14 38.53
CA TYR A 72 -13.18 5.06 38.99
C TYR A 72 -13.81 3.69 38.76
N ASP A 73 -15.12 3.55 39.05
CA ASP A 73 -15.84 2.32 38.81
C ASP A 73 -15.91 1.98 37.31
N ASP A 74 -16.15 2.98 36.46
CA ASP A 74 -16.18 2.80 35.01
C ASP A 74 -14.81 2.38 34.44
N ILE A 75 -13.72 2.98 34.91
CA ILE A 75 -12.36 2.60 34.50
C ILE A 75 -12.04 1.17 34.94
N ALA A 76 -12.43 0.78 36.15
CA ALA A 76 -12.25 -0.60 36.60
C ALA A 76 -13.00 -1.57 35.70
N GLN A 77 -14.26 -1.26 35.31
CA GLN A 77 -15.03 -2.09 34.39
C GLN A 77 -14.39 -2.17 32.99
N LEU A 78 -13.84 -1.07 32.49
CA LEU A 78 -13.13 -1.08 31.20
C LEU A 78 -11.85 -1.94 31.25
N ASN A 79 -11.13 -1.89 32.38
CA ASN A 79 -9.96 -2.75 32.57
C ASN A 79 -10.36 -4.22 32.72
N ASP A 80 -11.44 -4.52 33.44
CA ASP A 80 -11.99 -5.88 33.54
C ASP A 80 -12.48 -6.42 32.17
N PHE A 81 -12.93 -5.52 31.30
CA PHE A 81 -13.32 -5.87 29.92
C PHE A 81 -12.10 -6.13 29.00
N GLY A 82 -10.91 -5.69 29.40
CA GLY A 82 -9.66 -5.94 28.66
C GLY A 82 -8.94 -4.74 28.09
N TYR A 83 -9.39 -3.51 28.44
CA TYR A 83 -8.61 -2.31 28.15
C TYR A 83 -7.53 -2.09 29.22
N ASP A 84 -6.38 -1.57 28.81
CA ASP A 84 -5.30 -1.25 29.73
C ASP A 84 -5.28 0.28 30.02
N ILE A 85 -6.10 0.70 31.00
CA ILE A 85 -6.17 2.10 31.43
C ILE A 85 -5.36 2.24 32.70
N VAL A 86 -4.25 2.96 32.61
CA VAL A 86 -3.26 3.12 33.66
C VAL A 86 -3.44 4.48 34.38
N LEU A 87 -3.31 4.47 35.70
CA LEU A 87 -3.17 5.68 36.52
C LEU A 87 -1.71 5.97 36.75
N THR A 88 -1.24 7.10 36.26
CA THR A 88 0.14 7.55 36.53
C THR A 88 0.18 8.81 37.40
N LYS A 89 1.31 8.96 38.13
CA LYS A 89 1.66 10.18 38.89
C LYS A 89 2.73 10.94 38.12
N ALA A 90 2.44 11.33 36.89
CA ALA A 90 3.40 12.05 36.06
C ALA A 90 3.74 13.42 36.64
N LYS A 91 4.94 13.95 36.31
CA LYS A 91 5.42 15.29 36.74
C LYS A 91 4.50 16.43 36.29
N SER A 92 3.64 16.21 35.30
CA SER A 92 2.66 17.16 34.76
C SER A 92 1.28 17.12 35.44
N GLY A 93 1.14 16.38 36.57
CA GLY A 93 -0.11 16.27 37.32
C GLY A 93 -0.92 15.02 36.97
N GLY A 94 -0.61 13.91 37.55
CA GLY A 94 -1.13 12.56 37.35
C GLY A 94 -2.57 12.37 36.87
N GLY A 95 -2.83 11.28 36.15
CA GLY A 95 -4.13 11.01 35.56
C GLY A 95 -4.17 9.63 34.87
N TYR A 96 -5.27 9.39 34.22
CA TYR A 96 -5.53 8.16 33.48
C TYR A 96 -5.15 8.33 32.01
N TYR A 97 -4.63 7.27 31.41
CA TYR A 97 -4.43 7.16 29.97
C TYR A 97 -4.62 5.72 29.52
N LEU A 98 -4.94 5.55 28.26
CA LEU A 98 -5.04 4.24 27.62
C LEU A 98 -3.64 3.80 27.16
N ALA A 99 -3.04 2.82 27.86
CA ALA A 99 -1.71 2.30 27.57
C ALA A 99 -1.72 1.22 26.49
N GLY A 100 -2.63 0.25 26.58
CA GLY A 100 -2.75 -0.87 25.65
C GLY A 100 -3.41 -0.46 24.32
N ARG A 101 -2.65 0.12 23.40
CA ARG A 101 -3.10 0.40 22.02
C ARG A 101 -2.71 -0.74 21.10
N GLU A 102 -3.50 -0.99 20.05
CA GLU A 102 -3.17 -2.02 19.04
C GLU A 102 -1.86 -1.73 18.31
N PHE A 103 -1.53 -0.43 18.14
CA PHE A 103 -0.32 0.01 17.47
C PHE A 103 0.47 0.98 18.36
N GLU A 104 1.77 0.76 18.43
CA GLU A 104 2.70 1.74 19.01
C GLU A 104 2.88 2.94 18.06
N LEU A 105 3.23 4.09 18.61
CA LEU A 105 3.48 5.30 17.83
C LEU A 105 4.56 5.09 16.75
N ALA A 106 5.59 4.27 17.04
CA ALA A 106 6.63 3.94 16.07
C ALA A 106 6.09 3.15 14.88
N GLU A 107 5.17 2.21 15.13
CA GLU A 107 4.51 1.42 14.07
C GLU A 107 3.61 2.31 13.21
N LEU A 108 2.83 3.21 13.83
CA LEU A 108 2.01 4.18 13.11
C LEU A 108 2.86 5.11 12.23
N LYS A 109 4.04 5.54 12.70
CA LYS A 109 5.00 6.31 11.89
C LYS A 109 5.43 5.53 10.64
N LEU A 110 5.79 4.26 10.79
CA LEU A 110 6.16 3.39 9.66
C LEU A 110 5.00 3.21 8.66
N LEU A 111 3.78 3.04 9.15
CA LEU A 111 2.59 2.95 8.30
C LEU A 111 2.36 4.24 7.50
N VAL A 112 2.46 5.41 8.14
CA VAL A 112 2.33 6.72 7.48
C VAL A 112 3.43 6.90 6.43
N GLU A 113 4.68 6.59 6.77
CA GLU A 113 5.82 6.65 5.84
C GLU A 113 5.62 5.76 4.62
N THR A 114 5.15 4.51 4.83
CA THR A 114 4.86 3.57 3.76
C THR A 114 3.78 4.10 2.81
N VAL A 115 2.69 4.66 3.34
CA VAL A 115 1.62 5.27 2.54
C VAL A 115 2.13 6.49 1.78
N GLN A 116 2.96 7.33 2.40
CA GLN A 116 3.54 8.49 1.74
C GLN A 116 4.55 8.11 0.66
N ALA A 117 5.39 7.11 0.92
CA ALA A 117 6.40 6.61 -0.01
C ALA A 117 5.78 5.93 -1.24
N SER A 118 4.59 5.37 -1.10
CA SER A 118 3.92 4.62 -2.17
C SER A 118 3.66 5.49 -3.41
N ARG A 119 4.18 5.06 -4.57
CA ARG A 119 3.96 5.70 -5.87
C ARG A 119 2.62 5.36 -6.49
N PHE A 120 2.09 4.19 -6.17
CA PHE A 120 0.83 3.72 -6.76
C PHE A 120 -0.42 4.36 -6.12
N LEU A 121 -0.30 5.00 -4.97
CA LEU A 121 -1.38 5.75 -4.35
C LEU A 121 -1.37 7.20 -4.82
N THR A 122 -2.56 7.75 -5.16
CA THR A 122 -2.68 9.18 -5.45
C THR A 122 -2.47 10.03 -4.20
N LEU A 123 -2.17 11.31 -4.37
CA LEU A 123 -2.03 12.25 -3.25
C LEU A 123 -3.28 12.29 -2.37
N LYS A 124 -4.46 12.30 -2.99
CA LYS A 124 -5.75 12.31 -2.30
C LYS A 124 -5.92 11.05 -1.46
N LYS A 125 -5.73 9.88 -2.06
CA LYS A 125 -5.87 8.58 -1.38
C LYS A 125 -4.86 8.42 -0.23
N SER A 126 -3.62 8.90 -0.43
CA SER A 126 -2.60 8.90 0.64
C SER A 126 -3.05 9.74 1.83
N ARG A 127 -3.57 10.96 1.60
CA ARG A 127 -4.09 11.81 2.67
C ARG A 127 -5.26 11.16 3.41
N ASP A 128 -6.21 10.55 2.66
CA ASP A 128 -7.37 9.88 3.25
C ASP A 128 -6.96 8.69 4.13
N LEU A 129 -5.96 7.90 3.71
CA LEU A 129 -5.42 6.79 4.48
C LEU A 129 -4.67 7.26 5.72
N ILE A 130 -3.80 8.27 5.58
CA ILE A 130 -3.06 8.85 6.71
C ILE A 130 -4.04 9.39 7.74
N ALA A 131 -5.08 10.11 7.34
CA ALA A 131 -6.11 10.60 8.26
C ALA A 131 -6.87 9.48 8.99
N LYS A 132 -6.91 8.27 8.45
CA LYS A 132 -7.46 7.09 9.14
C LYS A 132 -6.45 6.49 10.12
N ILE A 133 -5.17 6.41 9.74
CA ILE A 133 -4.09 5.94 10.61
C ILE A 133 -3.95 6.86 11.83
N GLU A 134 -4.01 8.17 11.64
CA GLU A 134 -3.95 9.17 12.71
C GLU A 134 -5.03 8.96 13.79
N LYS A 135 -6.19 8.42 13.42
CA LYS A 135 -7.26 8.10 14.39
C LYS A 135 -6.94 6.93 15.31
N LEU A 136 -5.90 6.15 15.03
CA LEU A 136 -5.44 5.06 15.89
C LEU A 136 -4.54 5.56 17.02
N ALA A 137 -4.07 6.80 16.93
CA ALA A 137 -3.26 7.49 17.93
C ALA A 137 -4.08 8.47 18.77
N SER A 138 -3.50 9.01 19.85
CA SER A 138 -4.04 10.18 20.53
C SER A 138 -3.95 11.42 19.63
N LYS A 139 -4.70 12.48 19.95
CA LYS A 139 -4.63 13.76 19.22
C LYS A 139 -3.23 14.39 19.28
N ALA A 140 -2.52 14.21 20.39
CA ALA A 140 -1.16 14.73 20.56
C ALA A 140 -0.16 13.95 19.71
N GLU A 141 -0.24 12.63 19.73
CA GLU A 141 0.57 11.73 18.88
C GLU A 141 0.27 11.91 17.40
N ALA A 142 -1.00 12.04 17.01
CA ALA A 142 -1.40 12.31 15.61
C ALA A 142 -0.76 13.59 15.07
N GLY A 143 -0.64 14.64 15.91
CA GLY A 143 0.10 15.86 15.56
C GLY A 143 1.59 15.63 15.31
N GLN A 144 2.20 14.62 15.92
CA GLN A 144 3.59 14.22 15.63
C GLN A 144 3.69 13.46 14.30
N LEU A 145 2.72 12.57 14.01
CA LEU A 145 2.67 11.83 12.74
C LEU A 145 2.65 12.76 11.52
N GLN A 146 1.93 13.90 11.61
CA GLN A 146 1.86 14.87 10.51
C GLN A 146 3.16 15.63 10.26
N ARG A 147 3.96 15.88 11.31
CA ARG A 147 5.14 16.77 11.24
C ARG A 147 6.42 16.07 10.80
N GLN A 148 6.53 14.76 11.00
CA GLN A 148 7.81 14.05 10.87
C GLN A 148 8.02 13.39 9.51
N VAL A 149 6.99 13.23 8.68
CA VAL A 149 7.15 12.51 7.42
C VAL A 149 7.31 13.48 6.25
N TYR A 150 8.55 13.89 6.01
CA TYR A 150 8.94 14.62 4.81
C TYR A 150 9.38 13.61 3.74
N VAL A 151 8.43 13.04 3.02
CA VAL A 151 8.78 12.32 1.79
C VAL A 151 8.91 13.38 0.69
N ALA A 152 10.15 13.67 0.29
CA ALA A 152 10.45 14.59 -0.79
C ALA A 152 9.58 14.26 -2.01
N ASN A 153 8.94 15.28 -2.58
CA ASN A 153 8.06 15.31 -3.76
C ASN A 153 8.11 14.05 -4.64
N ARG A 154 7.57 12.92 -4.14
CA ARG A 154 7.48 11.70 -4.95
C ARG A 154 6.38 11.86 -5.98
N ILE A 155 6.72 11.56 -7.22
CA ILE A 155 5.76 11.50 -8.31
C ILE A 155 4.82 10.33 -8.01
N LYS A 156 3.56 10.65 -7.66
CA LYS A 156 2.49 9.69 -7.42
C LYS A 156 1.67 9.49 -8.69
N THR A 157 1.00 8.34 -8.79
CA THR A 157 0.06 8.12 -9.91
C THR A 157 -1.07 9.16 -9.90
N ALA A 158 -1.52 9.51 -11.09
CA ALA A 158 -2.74 10.31 -11.28
C ALA A 158 -4.01 9.43 -11.40
N ASN A 159 -3.84 8.10 -11.45
CA ASN A 159 -4.95 7.17 -11.63
C ASN A 159 -5.70 6.95 -10.32
N GLU A 160 -6.80 7.67 -10.12
CA GLU A 160 -7.66 7.53 -8.92
C GLU A 160 -8.36 6.17 -8.84
N SER A 161 -8.50 5.44 -9.95
CA SER A 161 -9.15 4.13 -10.01
C SER A 161 -8.25 2.96 -9.62
N ILE A 162 -6.95 3.18 -9.44
CA ILE A 162 -5.97 2.09 -9.21
C ILE A 162 -6.35 1.18 -8.02
N TYR A 163 -6.93 1.76 -6.98
CA TYR A 163 -7.38 1.00 -5.82
C TYR A 163 -8.47 -0.03 -6.18
N TYR A 164 -9.43 0.39 -7.01
CA TYR A 164 -10.50 -0.49 -7.49
C TYR A 164 -9.98 -1.50 -8.52
N ILE A 165 -9.02 -1.10 -9.34
CA ILE A 165 -8.36 -1.99 -10.30
C ILE A 165 -7.68 -3.16 -9.57
N VAL A 166 -6.95 -2.88 -8.49
CA VAL A 166 -6.30 -3.91 -7.66
C VAL A 166 -7.35 -4.86 -7.06
N ASP A 167 -8.46 -4.32 -6.56
CA ASP A 167 -9.56 -5.12 -5.99
C ASP A 167 -10.24 -6.00 -7.05
N ASP A 168 -10.53 -5.47 -8.23
CA ASP A 168 -11.08 -6.22 -9.36
C ASP A 168 -10.15 -7.35 -9.81
N ILE A 169 -8.83 -7.11 -9.85
CA ILE A 169 -7.84 -8.13 -10.17
C ILE A 169 -7.84 -9.24 -9.12
N HIS A 170 -7.83 -8.91 -7.83
CA HIS A 170 -7.90 -9.89 -6.74
C HIS A 170 -9.18 -10.73 -6.84
N ARG A 171 -10.32 -10.09 -7.09
CA ARG A 171 -11.61 -10.78 -7.27
C ARG A 171 -11.57 -11.74 -8.45
N ALA A 172 -11.01 -11.32 -9.58
CA ALA A 172 -10.88 -12.17 -10.77
C ALA A 172 -9.97 -13.39 -10.48
N ILE A 173 -8.85 -13.18 -9.75
CA ILE A 173 -7.96 -14.27 -9.34
C ILE A 173 -8.69 -15.27 -8.43
N GLN A 174 -9.43 -14.79 -7.43
CA GLN A 174 -10.17 -15.62 -6.48
C GLN A 174 -11.27 -16.43 -7.15
N ASN A 175 -11.98 -15.83 -8.11
CA ASN A 175 -13.08 -16.46 -8.82
C ASN A 175 -12.63 -17.32 -10.01
N ASN A 176 -11.33 -17.41 -10.29
CA ASN A 176 -10.79 -18.07 -11.47
C ASN A 176 -11.32 -17.49 -12.80
N GLU A 177 -11.42 -16.15 -12.90
CA GLU A 177 -12.00 -15.43 -14.04
C GLU A 177 -10.94 -14.62 -14.78
N GLN A 178 -11.15 -14.43 -16.10
CA GLN A 178 -10.36 -13.51 -16.91
C GLN A 178 -10.76 -12.06 -16.69
N ILE A 179 -9.89 -11.15 -17.11
CA ILE A 179 -10.15 -9.72 -17.13
C ILE A 179 -9.93 -9.15 -18.53
N SER A 180 -10.59 -8.03 -18.81
CA SER A 180 -10.29 -7.20 -19.97
C SER A 180 -10.00 -5.78 -19.55
N PHE A 181 -9.11 -5.08 -20.28
CA PHE A 181 -8.73 -3.69 -20.02
C PHE A 181 -8.09 -3.05 -21.26
N GLN A 182 -7.99 -1.72 -21.25
CA GLN A 182 -7.13 -0.96 -22.16
C GLN A 182 -5.83 -0.62 -21.46
N TYR A 183 -4.69 -0.76 -22.16
CA TYR A 183 -3.40 -0.37 -21.61
C TYR A 183 -3.06 1.04 -22.06
N LEU A 184 -2.74 1.91 -21.09
CA LEU A 184 -2.54 3.35 -21.29
C LEU A 184 -1.04 3.69 -21.38
N GLU A 185 -0.73 4.70 -22.17
CA GLU A 185 0.61 5.28 -22.24
C GLU A 185 0.54 6.82 -22.23
N TRP A 186 1.63 7.45 -21.82
CA TRP A 186 1.72 8.89 -21.83
C TRP A 186 2.02 9.42 -23.24
N ASN A 187 1.25 10.41 -23.69
CA ASN A 187 1.58 11.21 -24.85
C ASN A 187 2.49 12.41 -24.48
N LEU A 188 2.93 13.17 -25.48
CA LEU A 188 3.77 14.36 -25.27
C LEU A 188 3.04 15.50 -24.53
N ASP A 189 1.71 15.50 -24.57
CA ASP A 189 0.86 16.45 -23.85
C ASP A 189 0.67 16.06 -22.39
N LYS A 190 1.34 14.99 -21.93
CA LYS A 190 1.25 14.43 -20.55
C LYS A 190 -0.13 13.89 -20.20
N GLU A 191 -0.85 13.36 -21.19
CA GLU A 191 -2.13 12.71 -21.03
C GLU A 191 -1.97 11.19 -21.16
N LEU A 192 -2.73 10.43 -20.37
CA LEU A 192 -2.82 8.98 -20.49
C LEU A 192 -3.80 8.63 -21.61
N VAL A 193 -3.29 8.10 -22.71
CA VAL A 193 -4.06 7.70 -23.88
C VAL A 193 -3.98 6.18 -24.07
N PRO A 194 -5.03 5.56 -24.64
CA PRO A 194 -4.99 4.12 -24.93
C PRO A 194 -3.88 3.78 -25.94
N ARG A 195 -3.06 2.81 -25.60
CA ARG A 195 -2.00 2.27 -26.47
C ARG A 195 -2.58 1.42 -27.58
N LYS A 196 -1.89 1.36 -28.73
CA LYS A 196 -2.26 0.53 -29.90
C LYS A 196 -3.72 0.77 -30.34
N ASP A 197 -4.04 2.03 -30.60
CA ASP A 197 -5.37 2.46 -31.10
C ASP A 197 -6.54 1.97 -30.23
N GLY A 198 -6.31 1.88 -28.92
CA GLY A 198 -7.35 1.45 -27.99
C GLY A 198 -7.55 -0.06 -27.88
N LYS A 199 -6.54 -0.86 -28.26
CA LYS A 199 -6.60 -2.34 -28.13
C LYS A 199 -7.11 -2.73 -26.75
N ILE A 200 -8.12 -3.60 -26.73
CA ILE A 200 -8.60 -4.25 -25.51
C ILE A 200 -7.78 -5.54 -25.33
N TYR A 201 -7.13 -5.63 -24.17
CA TYR A 201 -6.44 -6.84 -23.75
C TYR A 201 -7.42 -7.72 -22.99
N GLN A 202 -7.49 -8.99 -23.35
CA GLN A 202 -8.17 -10.03 -22.59
C GLN A 202 -7.12 -11.02 -22.11
N ILE A 203 -7.01 -11.19 -20.80
CA ILE A 203 -5.93 -11.94 -20.16
C ILE A 203 -6.42 -12.72 -18.96
N SER A 204 -5.67 -13.72 -18.57
CA SER A 204 -5.86 -14.52 -17.37
C SER A 204 -4.94 -14.00 -16.24
N PRO A 205 -5.47 -13.28 -15.21
CA PRO A 205 -4.67 -12.73 -14.13
C PRO A 205 -4.22 -13.86 -13.20
N TRP A 206 -2.92 -13.91 -12.85
CA TRP A 206 -2.40 -14.95 -11.97
C TRP A 206 -1.85 -14.42 -10.66
N ALA A 207 -1.12 -13.31 -10.67
CA ALA A 207 -0.56 -12.73 -9.48
C ALA A 207 -0.37 -11.22 -9.59
N LEU A 208 -0.42 -10.56 -8.44
CA LEU A 208 0.04 -9.18 -8.28
C LEU A 208 1.38 -9.17 -7.55
N THR A 209 2.33 -8.40 -8.06
CA THR A 209 3.63 -8.17 -7.42
C THR A 209 3.92 -6.69 -7.32
N CYS A 210 4.65 -6.30 -6.26
CA CYS A 210 5.14 -4.93 -6.11
C CYS A 210 6.65 -4.91 -6.39
N LYS A 211 7.05 -4.11 -7.36
CA LYS A 211 8.47 -3.91 -7.72
C LYS A 211 8.71 -2.44 -7.97
N ASP A 212 9.80 -1.92 -7.38
CA ASP A 212 10.19 -0.51 -7.52
C ASP A 212 9.00 0.45 -7.25
N GLU A 213 8.23 0.14 -6.21
CA GLU A 213 7.05 0.90 -5.74
C GLU A 213 5.87 0.95 -6.75
N ASN A 214 5.87 0.12 -7.79
CA ASN A 214 4.77 -0.04 -8.71
C ASN A 214 4.13 -1.43 -8.56
N TYR A 215 2.82 -1.50 -8.75
CA TYR A 215 2.12 -2.78 -8.87
C TYR A 215 2.17 -3.29 -10.29
N TYR A 216 2.48 -4.56 -10.42
CA TYR A 216 2.47 -5.29 -11.69
C TYR A 216 1.55 -6.49 -11.59
N LEU A 217 0.68 -6.62 -12.56
CA LEU A 217 -0.08 -7.82 -12.79
C LEU A 217 0.76 -8.79 -13.63
N ILE A 218 0.95 -10.00 -13.13
CA ILE A 218 1.52 -11.12 -13.88
C ILE A 218 0.34 -11.95 -14.40
N ALA A 219 0.28 -12.15 -15.70
CA ALA A 219 -0.87 -12.75 -16.36
C ALA A 219 -0.44 -13.60 -17.55
N HIS A 220 -1.29 -14.55 -17.93
CA HIS A 220 -1.20 -15.24 -19.19
C HIS A 220 -1.95 -14.46 -20.27
N GLU A 221 -1.30 -14.20 -21.40
CA GLU A 221 -1.92 -13.61 -22.59
C GLU A 221 -2.18 -14.70 -23.63
N ASN A 222 -3.46 -14.91 -23.92
CA ASN A 222 -3.89 -16.01 -24.81
C ASN A 222 -3.39 -15.86 -26.25
N GLU A 223 -3.30 -14.62 -26.78
CA GLU A 223 -2.84 -14.38 -28.15
C GLU A 223 -1.40 -14.85 -28.41
N SER A 224 -0.53 -14.71 -27.42
CA SER A 224 0.89 -15.06 -27.52
C SER A 224 1.27 -16.31 -26.74
N ASP A 225 0.30 -16.94 -26.07
CA ASP A 225 0.48 -18.08 -25.17
C ASP A 225 1.69 -17.90 -24.25
N SER A 226 1.77 -16.76 -23.58
CA SER A 226 2.93 -16.38 -22.81
C SER A 226 2.59 -15.60 -21.56
N ILE A 227 3.48 -15.70 -20.56
CA ILE A 227 3.41 -14.88 -19.35
C ILE A 227 3.83 -13.46 -19.68
N LYS A 228 2.97 -12.50 -19.35
CA LYS A 228 3.23 -11.07 -19.45
C LYS A 228 3.00 -10.38 -18.13
N HIS A 229 3.58 -9.20 -18.01
CA HIS A 229 3.34 -8.34 -16.87
C HIS A 229 2.88 -6.96 -17.35
N PHE A 230 1.93 -6.41 -16.59
CA PHE A 230 1.32 -5.12 -16.88
C PHE A 230 1.38 -4.23 -15.65
N ARG A 231 1.78 -2.99 -15.82
CA ARG A 231 1.71 -2.01 -14.73
C ARG A 231 0.25 -1.68 -14.46
N VAL A 232 -0.18 -1.86 -13.22
CA VAL A 232 -1.58 -1.70 -12.83
C VAL A 232 -2.05 -0.25 -12.94
N ASP A 233 -1.17 0.71 -12.67
CA ASP A 233 -1.46 2.15 -12.81
C ASP A 233 -1.70 2.60 -14.25
N LYS A 234 -1.30 1.78 -15.24
CA LYS A 234 -1.54 1.99 -16.67
C LYS A 234 -2.70 1.18 -17.22
N MET A 235 -3.45 0.49 -16.39
CA MET A 235 -4.65 -0.23 -16.81
C MET A 235 -5.86 0.72 -16.69
N GLY A 236 -6.61 0.83 -17.76
CA GLY A 236 -7.85 1.60 -17.81
C GLY A 236 -9.04 0.73 -18.20
N HIS A 237 -10.24 1.11 -17.79
CA HIS A 237 -11.49 0.43 -18.18
C HIS A 237 -11.50 -1.08 -17.91
N ILE A 238 -10.95 -1.48 -16.75
CA ILE A 238 -10.91 -2.89 -16.36
C ILE A 238 -12.32 -3.46 -16.18
N LYS A 239 -12.49 -4.71 -16.61
CA LYS A 239 -13.71 -5.50 -16.41
C LYS A 239 -13.35 -6.93 -16.07
N VAL A 240 -13.95 -7.48 -15.05
CA VAL A 240 -13.92 -8.92 -14.77
C VAL A 240 -14.88 -9.61 -15.74
N LEU A 241 -14.40 -10.63 -16.43
CA LEU A 241 -15.19 -11.38 -17.40
C LEU A 241 -15.84 -12.58 -16.71
N THR A 242 -16.95 -12.31 -16.05
CA THR A 242 -17.67 -13.31 -15.24
C THR A 242 -18.04 -14.55 -16.07
N GLY A 243 -17.69 -15.72 -15.55
CA GLY A 243 -17.94 -17.00 -16.19
C GLY A 243 -16.92 -17.40 -17.27
N ILE A 244 -15.90 -16.58 -17.53
CA ILE A 244 -14.78 -16.92 -18.42
C ILE A 244 -13.59 -17.35 -17.57
N ALA A 245 -13.29 -18.66 -17.55
CA ALA A 245 -12.22 -19.21 -16.74
C ALA A 245 -10.84 -18.74 -17.20
N ARG A 246 -9.89 -18.62 -16.24
CA ARG A 246 -8.49 -18.32 -16.55
C ARG A 246 -7.85 -19.47 -17.31
N GLU A 247 -6.88 -19.14 -18.14
CA GLU A 247 -6.04 -20.05 -18.91
C GLU A 247 -4.58 -19.94 -18.47
N GLY A 248 -3.74 -20.88 -18.94
CA GLY A 248 -2.30 -20.85 -18.67
C GLY A 248 -1.90 -21.42 -17.30
N SER A 249 -2.74 -22.23 -16.62
CA SER A 249 -2.42 -22.82 -15.32
C SER A 249 -1.09 -23.60 -15.32
N GLU A 250 -0.83 -24.37 -16.39
CA GLU A 250 0.38 -25.19 -16.51
C GLU A 250 1.66 -24.36 -16.51
N LEU A 251 1.61 -23.14 -17.05
CA LEU A 251 2.73 -22.21 -17.05
C LEU A 251 2.99 -21.67 -15.64
N PHE A 252 1.96 -21.57 -14.79
CA PHE A 252 2.05 -21.00 -13.45
C PHE A 252 2.29 -22.03 -12.36
N GLU A 253 2.02 -23.33 -12.58
CA GLU A 253 2.32 -24.38 -11.59
C GLU A 253 3.80 -24.44 -11.18
N ARG A 254 4.70 -24.08 -12.09
CA ARG A 254 6.16 -24.07 -11.88
C ARG A 254 6.75 -22.66 -11.88
N PHE A 255 5.90 -21.65 -11.90
CA PHE A 255 6.33 -20.25 -12.01
C PHE A 255 6.63 -19.66 -10.64
N ASP A 256 7.90 -19.41 -10.38
CA ASP A 256 8.33 -18.69 -9.19
C ASP A 256 8.26 -17.17 -9.43
N ILE A 257 7.24 -16.53 -8.87
CA ILE A 257 6.99 -15.08 -8.98
C ILE A 257 8.15 -14.28 -8.40
N ALA A 258 8.73 -14.72 -7.29
CA ALA A 258 9.84 -14.03 -6.65
C ALA A 258 11.10 -14.13 -7.52
N ALA A 259 11.41 -15.32 -8.05
CA ALA A 259 12.51 -15.53 -8.98
C ALA A 259 12.31 -14.69 -10.26
N TYR A 260 11.08 -14.64 -10.81
CA TYR A 260 10.77 -13.84 -11.99
C TYR A 260 10.98 -12.34 -11.73
N ALA A 261 10.48 -11.81 -10.62
CA ALA A 261 10.67 -10.41 -10.25
C ALA A 261 12.16 -10.07 -10.04
N ASN A 262 12.97 -11.02 -9.56
CA ASN A 262 14.42 -10.80 -9.36
C ASN A 262 15.24 -10.87 -10.66
N LYS A 263 14.83 -11.70 -11.62
CA LYS A 263 15.49 -11.81 -12.94
C LYS A 263 15.25 -10.58 -13.83
N THR A 264 14.12 -9.90 -13.66
CA THR A 264 13.73 -8.75 -14.48
C THR A 264 14.22 -7.44 -13.88
N PHE A 265 14.81 -6.57 -14.72
CA PHE A 265 15.25 -5.23 -14.34
C PHE A 265 14.14 -4.22 -14.67
N GLY A 266 13.60 -3.51 -13.66
CA GLY A 266 12.47 -2.59 -13.84
C GLY A 266 11.24 -3.26 -14.46
N MET A 267 11.07 -4.58 -14.29
CA MET A 267 10.01 -5.37 -14.93
C MET A 267 10.03 -5.29 -16.48
N TYR A 268 11.19 -5.10 -17.09
CA TYR A 268 11.36 -5.25 -18.52
C TYR A 268 11.64 -6.72 -18.84
N GLY A 269 10.79 -7.31 -19.66
CA GLY A 269 10.99 -8.67 -20.18
C GLY A 269 12.11 -8.72 -21.21
N GLY A 270 12.63 -9.91 -21.45
CA GLY A 270 13.67 -10.18 -22.44
C GLY A 270 13.98 -11.67 -22.48
N ARG A 271 14.88 -12.07 -23.37
CA ARG A 271 15.41 -13.44 -23.42
C ARG A 271 16.08 -13.73 -22.06
N GLU A 272 15.67 -14.80 -21.40
CA GLU A 272 16.27 -15.24 -20.14
C GLU A 272 17.58 -15.97 -20.43
N GLU A 273 18.66 -15.51 -19.83
CA GLU A 273 20.00 -16.09 -20.01
C GLU A 273 20.74 -16.19 -18.68
N VAL A 274 21.60 -17.20 -18.58
CA VAL A 274 22.53 -17.36 -17.47
C VAL A 274 23.84 -16.67 -17.82
N VAL A 275 24.10 -15.55 -17.14
CA VAL A 275 25.31 -14.78 -17.35
C VAL A 275 26.28 -14.92 -16.18
N THR A 276 27.59 -14.81 -16.45
CA THR A 276 28.58 -14.64 -15.43
C THR A 276 29.06 -13.19 -15.45
N LEU A 277 28.89 -12.53 -14.33
CA LEU A 277 29.27 -11.14 -14.12
C LEU A 277 30.51 -11.10 -13.23
N GLU A 278 31.46 -10.23 -13.53
CA GLU A 278 32.62 -9.94 -12.69
C GLU A 278 32.51 -8.52 -12.16
N PHE A 279 32.85 -8.36 -10.88
CA PHE A 279 32.76 -7.09 -10.15
C PHE A 279 34.01 -6.85 -9.32
N GLU A 280 34.38 -5.59 -9.13
CA GLU A 280 35.28 -5.19 -8.07
C GLU A 280 34.66 -5.47 -6.68
N ASN A 281 35.48 -5.83 -5.68
CA ASN A 281 35.06 -6.23 -4.35
C ASN A 281 34.16 -5.18 -3.65
N ARG A 282 34.31 -3.90 -3.96
CA ARG A 282 33.45 -2.82 -3.42
C ARG A 282 31.97 -2.95 -3.78
N PHE A 283 31.63 -3.70 -4.83
CA PHE A 283 30.25 -3.89 -5.29
C PHE A 283 29.56 -5.11 -4.68
N VAL A 284 30.17 -5.79 -3.71
CA VAL A 284 29.54 -6.97 -3.09
C VAL A 284 28.17 -6.63 -2.50
N GLY A 285 28.01 -5.49 -1.82
CA GLY A 285 26.72 -5.04 -1.28
C GLY A 285 25.67 -4.85 -2.39
N VAL A 286 26.03 -4.18 -3.47
CA VAL A 286 25.14 -3.95 -4.63
C VAL A 286 24.66 -5.27 -5.25
N VAL A 287 25.56 -6.26 -5.33
CA VAL A 287 25.24 -7.59 -5.87
C VAL A 287 24.30 -8.36 -4.92
N LEU A 288 24.57 -8.33 -3.60
CA LEU A 288 23.71 -8.97 -2.60
C LEU A 288 22.33 -8.31 -2.50
N ASP A 289 22.26 -6.99 -2.57
CA ASP A 289 21.00 -6.24 -2.59
C ASP A 289 20.16 -6.58 -3.83
N ARG A 290 20.84 -6.83 -4.97
CA ARG A 290 20.18 -7.10 -6.24
C ARG A 290 19.74 -8.55 -6.41
N PHE A 291 20.61 -9.51 -6.08
CA PHE A 291 20.41 -10.92 -6.37
C PHE A 291 20.13 -11.76 -5.13
N GLY A 292 20.17 -11.16 -3.95
CA GLY A 292 19.96 -11.84 -2.67
C GLY A 292 21.24 -12.48 -2.11
N LYS A 293 21.19 -12.82 -0.82
CA LYS A 293 22.35 -13.39 -0.10
C LYS A 293 22.72 -14.82 -0.55
N GLU A 294 21.77 -15.51 -1.19
CA GLU A 294 21.95 -16.90 -1.66
C GLU A 294 22.73 -16.98 -2.98
N VAL A 295 23.06 -15.83 -3.60
CA VAL A 295 23.87 -15.82 -4.83
C VAL A 295 25.26 -16.34 -4.57
N SER A 296 25.70 -17.30 -5.41
CA SER A 296 27.05 -17.89 -5.29
C SER A 296 28.12 -16.90 -5.73
N VAL A 297 28.86 -16.38 -4.78
CA VAL A 297 29.99 -15.47 -5.00
C VAL A 297 31.30 -16.25 -5.09
N ARG A 298 32.08 -16.08 -6.17
CA ARG A 298 33.39 -16.72 -6.38
C ARG A 298 34.49 -15.66 -6.45
N LYS A 299 35.45 -15.73 -5.56
CA LYS A 299 36.67 -14.89 -5.65
C LYS A 299 37.41 -15.20 -6.94
N ARG A 300 37.82 -14.17 -7.67
CA ARG A 300 38.64 -14.27 -8.90
C ARG A 300 40.10 -13.98 -8.60
N ASP A 301 40.33 -12.88 -7.89
CA ASP A 301 41.66 -12.42 -7.43
C ASP A 301 41.51 -11.60 -6.14
N GLY A 302 42.53 -10.80 -5.78
CA GLY A 302 42.53 -9.95 -4.59
C GLY A 302 41.53 -8.78 -4.65
N GLU A 303 41.09 -8.39 -5.83
CA GLU A 303 40.29 -7.18 -6.07
C GLU A 303 38.92 -7.47 -6.68
N HIS A 304 38.70 -8.69 -7.25
CA HIS A 304 37.52 -9.02 -8.00
C HIS A 304 36.84 -10.32 -7.52
N PHE A 305 35.53 -10.36 -7.71
CA PHE A 305 34.73 -11.58 -7.59
C PHE A 305 33.79 -11.75 -8.78
N SER A 306 33.24 -12.93 -8.95
CA SER A 306 32.23 -13.21 -9.96
C SER A 306 31.02 -13.87 -9.39
N VAL A 307 29.87 -13.64 -10.03
CA VAL A 307 28.58 -14.31 -9.75
C VAL A 307 27.99 -14.87 -11.03
N ARG A 308 27.30 -16.00 -10.90
CA ARG A 308 26.56 -16.59 -12.01
C ARG A 308 25.05 -16.44 -11.71
N VAL A 309 24.35 -15.69 -12.55
CA VAL A 309 22.96 -15.30 -12.32
C VAL A 309 22.14 -15.47 -13.59
N GLN A 310 20.86 -15.81 -13.43
CA GLN A 310 19.90 -15.79 -14.50
C GLN A 310 19.25 -14.42 -14.58
N VAL A 311 19.24 -13.80 -15.75
CA VAL A 311 18.70 -12.46 -15.98
C VAL A 311 17.88 -12.43 -17.27
N ALA A 312 16.89 -11.54 -17.34
CA ALA A 312 16.23 -11.16 -18.58
C ALA A 312 17.09 -10.09 -19.28
N LEU A 313 17.66 -10.44 -20.43
CA LEU A 313 18.46 -9.51 -21.23
C LEU A 313 17.56 -8.39 -21.74
N SER A 314 17.88 -7.17 -21.36
CA SER A 314 17.11 -5.98 -21.70
C SER A 314 17.98 -4.74 -21.61
N GLY A 315 17.57 -3.65 -22.26
CA GLY A 315 18.24 -2.35 -22.10
C GLY A 315 18.32 -1.87 -20.63
N GLN A 316 17.39 -2.28 -19.79
CA GLN A 316 17.41 -1.98 -18.34
C GLN A 316 18.51 -2.76 -17.61
N PHE A 317 18.72 -4.04 -17.95
CA PHE A 317 19.82 -4.83 -17.41
C PHE A 317 21.17 -4.24 -17.84
N TYR A 318 21.32 -3.94 -19.13
CA TYR A 318 22.56 -3.33 -19.65
C TYR A 318 22.80 -1.94 -19.05
N GLY A 319 21.76 -1.12 -18.93
CA GLY A 319 21.84 0.18 -18.29
C GLY A 319 22.23 0.12 -16.81
N TRP A 320 21.70 -0.85 -16.05
CA TRP A 320 22.09 -1.09 -14.67
C TRP A 320 23.57 -1.45 -14.56
N LEU A 321 24.03 -2.38 -15.40
CA LEU A 321 25.43 -2.82 -15.41
C LEU A 321 26.36 -1.67 -15.80
N THR A 322 26.01 -0.92 -16.85
CA THR A 322 26.76 0.28 -17.30
C THR A 322 26.86 1.33 -16.19
N GLY A 323 25.79 1.49 -15.37
CA GLY A 323 25.75 2.43 -14.24
C GLY A 323 26.78 2.13 -13.14
N LEU A 324 27.36 0.92 -13.10
CA LEU A 324 28.43 0.54 -12.18
C LEU A 324 29.82 0.90 -12.73
N GLY A 325 29.90 1.43 -13.97
CA GLY A 325 31.14 1.86 -14.61
C GLY A 325 32.08 0.70 -14.95
N ALA A 326 33.37 0.99 -14.97
CA ALA A 326 34.42 0.01 -15.36
C ALA A 326 34.59 -1.13 -14.35
N GLY A 327 34.07 -1.01 -13.15
CA GLY A 327 34.21 -2.01 -12.08
C GLY A 327 33.23 -3.19 -12.17
N ALA A 328 32.46 -3.29 -13.26
CA ALA A 328 31.51 -4.38 -13.51
C ALA A 328 31.48 -4.75 -15.00
N LYS A 329 31.50 -6.04 -15.32
CA LYS A 329 31.45 -6.52 -16.71
C LYS A 329 30.80 -7.90 -16.82
N ILE A 330 30.29 -8.22 -18.02
CA ILE A 330 29.90 -9.58 -18.39
C ILE A 330 31.15 -10.33 -18.86
N ILE A 331 31.37 -11.53 -18.33
CA ILE A 331 32.53 -12.37 -18.75
C ILE A 331 32.10 -13.64 -19.46
N ALA A 332 30.84 -14.06 -19.35
CA ALA A 332 30.27 -15.20 -20.08
C ALA A 332 28.76 -15.12 -20.14
N PRO A 333 28.12 -15.69 -21.17
CA PRO A 333 28.71 -16.31 -22.35
C PRO A 333 29.26 -15.27 -23.34
N ALA A 334 30.14 -15.68 -24.26
CA ALA A 334 30.78 -14.78 -25.21
C ALA A 334 29.80 -14.04 -26.13
N GLU A 335 28.70 -14.69 -26.50
CA GLU A 335 27.63 -14.08 -27.27
C GLU A 335 27.04 -12.83 -26.57
N ILE A 336 26.74 -12.93 -25.27
CA ILE A 336 26.19 -11.84 -24.49
C ILE A 336 27.23 -10.74 -24.24
N VAL A 337 28.50 -11.09 -24.14
CA VAL A 337 29.58 -10.08 -24.09
C VAL A 337 29.58 -9.26 -25.39
N GLY A 338 29.40 -9.91 -26.55
CA GLY A 338 29.29 -9.23 -27.84
C GLY A 338 28.07 -8.33 -27.92
N GLU A 339 26.89 -8.84 -27.56
CA GLU A 339 25.64 -8.04 -27.52
C GLU A 339 25.79 -6.81 -26.62
N TYR A 340 26.42 -6.94 -25.45
CA TYR A 340 26.63 -5.82 -24.55
C TYR A 340 27.64 -4.80 -25.13
N TYR A 341 28.68 -5.27 -25.82
CA TYR A 341 29.61 -4.40 -26.53
C TYR A 341 28.91 -3.60 -27.63
N ASP A 342 28.07 -4.25 -28.42
CA ASP A 342 27.29 -3.59 -29.49
C ASP A 342 26.34 -2.55 -28.91
N TYR A 343 25.62 -2.87 -27.81
CA TYR A 343 24.80 -1.92 -27.07
C TYR A 343 25.58 -0.68 -26.61
N LEU A 344 26.76 -0.88 -26.00
CA LEU A 344 27.61 0.23 -25.56
C LEU A 344 28.13 1.07 -26.76
N SER A 345 28.47 0.41 -27.86
CA SER A 345 28.96 1.05 -29.07
C SER A 345 27.90 1.93 -29.72
N GLU A 346 26.64 1.47 -29.73
CA GLU A 346 25.48 2.25 -30.21
C GLU A 346 25.26 3.49 -29.33
N VAL A 347 25.31 3.34 -28.00
CA VAL A 347 25.16 4.47 -27.07
C VAL A 347 26.28 5.50 -27.28
N VAL A 348 27.52 5.08 -27.34
CA VAL A 348 28.68 5.97 -27.57
C VAL A 348 28.62 6.63 -28.96
N GLY A 349 28.11 5.93 -29.95
CA GLY A 349 27.93 6.45 -31.31
C GLY A 349 27.01 7.69 -31.40
N GLN A 350 26.09 7.87 -30.45
CA GLN A 350 25.20 9.04 -30.40
C GLN A 350 25.93 10.33 -29.97
N TYR A 351 27.16 10.24 -29.47
CA TYR A 351 27.94 11.37 -28.97
C TYR A 351 29.17 11.67 -29.84
N LYS A 352 29.31 10.99 -30.98
CA LYS A 352 30.31 11.26 -32.00
C LYS A 352 29.69 12.01 -33.17
#